data_a51e851993b3f82bba702bf325c63477
#
_entry.id   a51e851993b3f82bba702bf325c63477
#
_cell.length_a   1.000
_cell.length_b   1.000
_cell.length_c   1.000
_cell.angle_alpha   90.00
_cell.angle_beta   90.00
_cell.angle_gamma   90.00
#
_symmetry.space_group_name_H-M   'P 1'
#
loop_
_entity.id
_entity.type
_entity.pdbx_description
1 polymer ?
#
loop_
_entity_poly.entity_id
_entity_poly.type
_entity_poly.pdbx_seq_one_letter_code
_entity_poly.pdbx_strand_id
1 'polypeptide(L)'
;MTRACPWIHLPEKQNQGKLVYIDFWASWCDPCRAAMPSAKKLCKEYINENIVFIYISIDKDYNQWVKAMEDDGLNTNSNNFLALNYPGSKMYEKLKLSGIPRYLLYDENGELVHQNAPGPSDGQISSLLDEYLQ
;
A
#
# COMPACT_ATOMS: atom_id res chain seq x y z
N MET A 1 -11.18 0.36 9.58
CA MET A 1 -11.78 -0.94 9.33
C MET A 1 -10.88 -1.78 8.43
N THR A 2 -10.65 -3.02 8.81
CA THR A 2 -9.85 -3.92 8.03
C THR A 2 -10.73 -4.77 7.12
N ARG A 3 -10.25 -5.09 5.93
CA ARG A 3 -10.99 -5.90 4.96
C ARG A 3 -10.08 -6.98 4.39
N ALA A 4 -10.67 -8.12 4.09
CA ALA A 4 -10.03 -9.14 3.28
C ALA A 4 -10.22 -8.76 1.81
N CYS A 5 -9.12 -8.80 1.06
CA CYS A 5 -9.15 -8.44 -0.35
C CYS A 5 -8.64 -9.61 -1.17
N PRO A 6 -9.50 -10.33 -1.89
CA PRO A 6 -9.06 -11.51 -2.65
C PRO A 6 -8.21 -11.16 -3.87
N TRP A 7 -8.30 -9.94 -4.35
CA TRP A 7 -7.47 -9.43 -5.43
C TRP A 7 -7.29 -7.94 -5.24
N ILE A 8 -6.30 -7.39 -5.92
CA ILE A 8 -6.10 -5.94 -5.89
C ILE A 8 -7.07 -5.32 -6.90
N HIS A 9 -8.29 -5.21 -6.47
CA HIS A 9 -9.30 -4.52 -7.25
C HIS A 9 -9.60 -3.23 -6.52
N LEU A 10 -8.96 -2.17 -6.96
CA LEU A 10 -9.21 -0.86 -6.36
C LEU A 10 -10.65 -0.49 -6.62
N PRO A 11 -11.39 -0.06 -5.60
CA PRO A 11 -12.74 0.43 -5.83
C PRO A 11 -12.65 1.70 -6.66
N GLU A 12 -12.67 1.53 -7.96
CA GLU A 12 -12.48 2.61 -8.93
C GLU A 12 -13.33 3.82 -8.63
N LYS A 13 -14.57 3.58 -8.21
CA LYS A 13 -15.51 4.66 -7.92
C LYS A 13 -15.08 5.49 -6.70
N GLN A 14 -14.48 4.85 -5.69
CA GLN A 14 -14.06 5.55 -4.48
C GLN A 14 -12.74 6.29 -4.67
N ASN A 15 -11.87 5.75 -5.52
CA ASN A 15 -10.53 6.30 -5.71
C ASN A 15 -10.35 7.00 -7.05
N GLN A 16 -11.41 7.05 -7.84
CA GLN A 16 -11.37 7.73 -9.13
C GLN A 16 -11.06 9.20 -8.93
N GLY A 17 -10.10 9.70 -9.68
CA GLY A 17 -9.64 11.07 -9.54
C GLY A 17 -8.60 11.27 -8.46
N LYS A 18 -8.15 10.18 -7.81
CA LYS A 18 -7.13 10.25 -6.77
C LYS A 18 -5.90 9.44 -7.17
N LEU A 19 -4.75 9.94 -6.74
CA LEU A 19 -3.51 9.18 -6.82
C LEU A 19 -3.57 8.08 -5.76
N VAL A 20 -3.11 6.87 -6.07
CA VAL A 20 -3.16 5.75 -5.13
C VAL A 20 -1.77 5.15 -4.97
N TYR A 21 -1.27 5.15 -3.74
CA TYR A 21 0.02 4.57 -3.40
C TYR A 21 -0.23 3.31 -2.58
N ILE A 22 0.23 2.16 -3.07
CA ILE A 22 -0.01 0.87 -2.43
C ILE A 22 1.29 0.32 -1.84
N ASP A 23 1.20 -0.10 -0.58
CA ASP A 23 2.29 -0.67 0.20
C ASP A 23 1.97 -2.15 0.47
N PHE A 24 2.72 -3.04 -0.16
CA PHE A 24 2.63 -4.48 0.11
C PHE A 24 3.60 -4.85 1.22
N TRP A 25 3.09 -5.49 2.26
CA TRP A 25 3.87 -5.82 3.44
C TRP A 25 3.39 -7.10 4.10
N ALA A 26 4.01 -7.48 5.21
CA ALA A 26 3.55 -8.58 6.06
C ALA A 26 4.11 -8.39 7.46
N SER A 27 3.46 -9.03 8.45
CA SER A 27 3.88 -8.96 9.84
C SER A 27 5.29 -9.51 10.08
N TRP A 28 5.70 -10.46 9.26
CA TRP A 28 7.00 -11.12 9.35
C TRP A 28 8.09 -10.44 8.52
N CYS A 29 7.76 -9.35 7.86
CA CYS A 29 8.69 -8.65 6.97
C CYS A 29 9.37 -7.51 7.73
N ASP A 30 10.58 -7.74 8.21
CA ASP A 30 11.32 -6.75 8.98
C ASP A 30 11.56 -5.45 8.23
N PRO A 31 12.07 -5.46 6.98
CA PRO A 31 12.25 -4.19 6.25
C PRO A 31 10.94 -3.46 5.97
N CYS A 32 9.84 -4.19 5.76
CA CYS A 32 8.53 -3.56 5.59
C CYS A 32 8.14 -2.79 6.86
N ARG A 33 8.32 -3.43 8.00
CA ARG A 33 7.94 -2.83 9.28
C ARG A 33 8.87 -1.70 9.69
N ALA A 34 10.15 -1.82 9.35
CA ALA A 34 11.10 -0.76 9.59
C ALA A 34 10.76 0.52 8.83
N ALA A 35 10.09 0.41 7.70
CA ALA A 35 9.67 1.55 6.89
C ALA A 35 8.35 2.17 7.35
N MET A 36 7.61 1.54 8.27
CA MET A 36 6.29 2.03 8.69
C MET A 36 6.30 3.43 9.30
N PRO A 37 7.27 3.80 10.15
CA PRO A 37 7.31 5.19 10.64
C PRO A 37 7.39 6.20 9.50
N SER A 38 8.20 5.92 8.48
CA SER A 38 8.30 6.80 7.30
C SER A 38 7.01 6.81 6.50
N ALA A 39 6.34 5.66 6.38
CA ALA A 39 5.05 5.57 5.68
C ALA A 39 4.00 6.43 6.37
N LYS A 40 3.94 6.39 7.69
CA LYS A 40 2.99 7.18 8.46
C LYS A 40 3.29 8.67 8.36
N LYS A 41 4.56 9.03 8.37
CA LYS A 41 4.98 10.42 8.20
C LYS A 41 4.57 10.93 6.81
N LEU A 42 4.82 10.13 5.78
CA LEU A 42 4.44 10.47 4.41
C LEU A 42 2.93 10.68 4.29
N CYS A 43 2.15 9.79 4.87
CA CYS A 43 0.70 9.89 4.88
C CYS A 43 0.24 11.22 5.53
N LYS A 44 0.87 11.63 6.62
CA LYS A 44 0.56 12.90 7.28
C LYS A 44 0.90 14.09 6.41
N GLU A 45 2.04 14.04 5.73
CA GLU A 45 2.49 15.14 4.88
C GLU A 45 1.53 15.40 3.71
N TYR A 46 0.85 14.36 3.25
CA TYR A 46 -0.06 14.44 2.10
C TYR A 46 -1.52 14.32 2.48
N ILE A 47 -1.86 14.54 3.76
CA ILE A 47 -3.21 14.31 4.25
C ILE A 47 -4.28 15.17 3.58
N ASN A 48 -3.91 16.35 3.14
CA ASN A 48 -4.84 17.29 2.46
C ASN A 48 -4.71 17.24 0.94
N GLU A 49 -3.93 16.30 0.43
CA GLU A 49 -3.72 16.16 -1.01
C GLU A 49 -4.64 15.09 -1.58
N ASN A 50 -4.76 15.07 -2.89
CA ASN A 50 -5.66 14.15 -3.58
C ASN A 50 -5.00 12.79 -3.79
N ILE A 51 -4.65 12.13 -2.69
CA ILE A 51 -3.95 10.85 -2.68
C ILE A 51 -4.53 9.94 -1.62
N VAL A 52 -4.52 8.65 -1.90
CA VAL A 52 -4.90 7.59 -0.97
C VAL A 52 -3.72 6.67 -0.75
N PHE A 53 -3.44 6.33 0.50
CA PHE A 53 -2.41 5.37 0.87
C PHE A 53 -3.11 4.08 1.29
N ILE A 54 -2.76 2.98 0.62
CA ILE A 54 -3.38 1.66 0.86
C ILE A 54 -2.29 0.68 1.29
N TYR A 55 -2.55 -0.06 2.37
CA TYR A 55 -1.64 -1.09 2.89
C TYR A 55 -2.27 -2.45 2.65
N ILE A 56 -1.57 -3.31 1.92
CA ILE A 56 -2.04 -4.66 1.63
C ILE A 56 -1.06 -5.66 2.22
N SER A 57 -1.53 -6.45 3.19
CA SER A 57 -0.71 -7.49 3.79
C SER A 57 -0.85 -8.80 3.02
N ILE A 58 0.26 -9.50 2.84
CA ILE A 58 0.27 -10.85 2.28
C ILE A 58 0.38 -11.91 3.38
N ASP A 59 0.09 -11.55 4.63
CA ASP A 59 0.06 -12.51 5.75
C ASP A 59 -0.94 -13.62 5.48
N LYS A 60 -0.58 -14.83 5.91
CA LYS A 60 -1.50 -15.96 5.87
C LYS A 60 -2.30 -16.08 7.17
N ASP A 61 -1.78 -15.52 8.25
CA ASP A 61 -2.40 -15.57 9.57
C ASP A 61 -3.05 -14.24 9.89
N TYR A 62 -4.37 -14.26 10.00
CA TYR A 62 -5.16 -13.06 10.28
C TYR A 62 -4.74 -12.41 11.60
N ASN A 63 -4.53 -13.21 12.65
CA ASN A 63 -4.21 -12.67 13.98
C ASN A 63 -2.84 -12.00 14.02
N GLN A 64 -1.87 -12.55 13.29
CA GLN A 64 -0.55 -11.92 13.18
C GLN A 64 -0.62 -10.58 12.45
N TRP A 65 -1.44 -10.51 11.42
CA TRP A 65 -1.66 -9.28 10.69
C TRP A 65 -2.29 -8.20 11.60
N VAL A 66 -3.35 -8.55 12.33
CA VAL A 66 -4.02 -7.61 13.23
C VAL A 66 -3.06 -7.11 14.29
N LYS A 67 -2.29 -8.02 14.90
CA LYS A 67 -1.32 -7.63 15.93
C LYS A 67 -0.26 -6.68 15.38
N ALA A 68 0.26 -6.97 14.21
CA ALA A 68 1.27 -6.12 13.58
C ALA A 68 0.70 -4.73 13.24
N MET A 69 -0.53 -4.67 12.76
CA MET A 69 -1.18 -3.38 12.51
C MET A 69 -1.30 -2.55 13.78
N GLU A 70 -1.67 -3.19 14.88
CA GLU A 70 -1.77 -2.49 16.16
C GLU A 70 -0.40 -2.01 16.64
N ASP A 71 0.60 -2.90 16.58
CA ASP A 71 1.96 -2.57 17.04
C ASP A 71 2.57 -1.43 16.22
N ASP A 72 2.30 -1.39 14.93
CA ASP A 72 2.86 -0.38 14.03
C ASP A 72 1.96 0.86 13.89
N GLY A 73 0.83 0.88 14.57
CA GLY A 73 -0.06 2.04 14.57
C GLY A 73 -0.83 2.22 13.28
N LEU A 74 -1.05 1.16 12.53
CA LEU A 74 -1.81 1.22 11.27
C LEU A 74 -3.31 1.04 11.47
N ASN A 75 -3.73 0.55 12.62
CA ASN A 75 -5.11 0.22 12.89
C ASN A 75 -6.03 1.45 12.96
N THR A 76 -5.47 2.65 13.00
CA THR A 76 -6.24 3.89 12.93
C THR A 76 -6.60 4.27 11.49
N ASN A 77 -6.02 3.57 10.51
CA ASN A 77 -6.23 3.81 9.09
C ASN A 77 -7.24 2.79 8.55
N SER A 78 -8.24 3.25 7.82
CA SER A 78 -9.27 2.38 7.26
C SER A 78 -8.85 1.67 5.97
N ASN A 79 -7.67 1.98 5.44
CA ASN A 79 -7.20 1.45 4.15
C ASN A 79 -6.23 0.29 4.31
N ASN A 80 -6.55 -0.62 5.23
CA ASN A 80 -5.77 -1.84 5.47
C ASN A 80 -6.53 -3.04 4.94
N PHE A 81 -5.86 -3.85 4.12
CA PHE A 81 -6.45 -5.03 3.49
C PHE A 81 -5.54 -6.24 3.66
N LEU A 82 -6.15 -7.39 3.76
CA LEU A 82 -5.43 -8.67 3.76
C LEU A 82 -5.67 -9.37 2.43
N ALA A 83 -4.59 -9.71 1.73
CA ALA A 83 -4.65 -10.39 0.44
C ALA A 83 -4.92 -11.88 0.65
N LEU A 84 -6.11 -12.36 0.29
CA LEU A 84 -6.52 -13.73 0.58
C LEU A 84 -5.89 -14.78 -0.33
N ASN A 85 -5.62 -14.45 -1.58
CA ASN A 85 -5.19 -15.43 -2.57
C ASN A 85 -3.72 -15.33 -2.93
N TYR A 86 -2.94 -14.65 -2.12
CA TYR A 86 -1.51 -14.56 -2.38
C TYR A 86 -0.84 -15.91 -2.09
N PRO A 87 0.06 -16.42 -2.96
CA PRO A 87 0.49 -15.85 -4.24
C PRO A 87 -0.29 -16.35 -5.46
N GLY A 88 -1.42 -17.02 -5.27
CA GLY A 88 -2.15 -17.71 -6.32
C GLY A 88 -2.95 -16.82 -7.26
N SER A 89 -3.09 -15.54 -6.97
CA SER A 89 -3.83 -14.63 -7.81
C SER A 89 -3.06 -14.29 -9.08
N LYS A 90 -3.77 -14.26 -10.21
CA LYS A 90 -3.16 -13.85 -11.49
C LYS A 90 -2.63 -12.42 -11.44
N MET A 91 -3.23 -11.58 -10.63
CA MET A 91 -2.77 -10.20 -10.47
C MET A 91 -1.38 -10.14 -9.85
N TYR A 92 -1.12 -10.95 -8.83
CA TYR A 92 0.21 -10.97 -8.20
C TYR A 92 1.27 -11.50 -9.17
N GLU A 93 0.90 -12.48 -9.96
CA GLU A 93 1.77 -13.01 -11.00
C GLU A 93 2.05 -11.95 -12.07
N LYS A 94 1.02 -11.26 -12.51
CA LYS A 94 1.11 -10.20 -13.53
C LYS A 94 1.97 -9.04 -13.03
N LEU A 95 1.85 -8.68 -11.75
CA LEU A 95 2.66 -7.63 -11.14
C LEU A 95 4.07 -8.10 -10.82
N LYS A 96 4.34 -9.38 -11.01
CA LYS A 96 5.62 -10.00 -10.64
C LYS A 96 5.96 -9.72 -9.18
N LEU A 97 4.97 -9.92 -8.32
CA LEU A 97 5.11 -9.69 -6.90
C LEU A 97 5.82 -10.87 -6.26
N SER A 98 7.13 -10.90 -6.39
CA SER A 98 7.97 -11.99 -5.90
C SER A 98 8.60 -11.71 -4.55
N GLY A 99 8.48 -10.48 -4.04
CA GLY A 99 9.05 -10.11 -2.76
C GLY A 99 8.46 -8.82 -2.23
N ILE A 100 8.64 -8.60 -0.94
CA ILE A 100 8.21 -7.40 -0.23
C ILE A 100 9.39 -6.82 0.56
N PRO A 101 9.40 -5.52 0.85
CA PRO A 101 8.36 -4.54 0.53
C PRO A 101 8.27 -4.25 -0.97
N ARG A 102 7.09 -3.93 -1.41
CA ARG A 102 6.83 -3.57 -2.79
C ARG A 102 5.81 -2.44 -2.80
N TYR A 103 6.05 -1.43 -3.63
CA TYR A 103 5.20 -0.24 -3.69
C TYR A 103 4.71 -0.01 -5.11
N LEU A 104 3.42 0.30 -5.24
CA LEU A 104 2.81 0.60 -6.54
C LEU A 104 2.23 2.00 -6.51
N LEU A 105 2.21 2.66 -7.66
CA LEU A 105 1.56 3.94 -7.80
C LEU A 105 0.60 3.88 -8.99
N TYR A 106 -0.67 4.20 -8.71
CA TYR A 106 -1.72 4.37 -9.73
C TYR A 106 -2.05 5.84 -9.86
N ASP A 107 -2.24 6.31 -11.09
CA ASP A 107 -2.57 7.71 -11.31
C ASP A 107 -4.06 7.98 -11.09
N GLU A 108 -4.45 9.24 -11.32
CA GLU A 108 -5.85 9.68 -11.13
C GLU A 108 -6.84 8.98 -12.05
N ASN A 109 -6.35 8.41 -13.14
CA ASN A 109 -7.16 7.69 -14.11
C ASN A 109 -7.25 6.19 -13.79
N GLY A 110 -6.64 5.75 -12.70
CA GLY A 110 -6.62 4.35 -12.31
C GLY A 110 -5.60 3.52 -13.05
N GLU A 111 -4.66 4.15 -13.72
CA GLU A 111 -3.61 3.45 -14.45
C GLU A 111 -2.38 3.23 -13.58
N LEU A 112 -1.80 2.03 -13.65
CA LEU A 112 -0.57 1.69 -12.95
C LEU A 112 0.59 2.39 -13.63
N VAL A 113 1.15 3.42 -12.99
CA VAL A 113 2.24 4.20 -13.57
C VAL A 113 3.61 3.82 -13.04
N HIS A 114 3.67 3.23 -11.84
CA HIS A 114 4.91 2.70 -11.29
C HIS A 114 4.67 1.35 -10.64
N GLN A 115 5.28 0.32 -11.19
CA GLN A 115 5.19 -1.05 -10.69
C GLN A 115 6.19 -1.30 -9.57
N ASN A 116 7.23 -0.48 -9.49
CA ASN A 116 8.26 -0.50 -8.45
C ASN A 116 8.52 0.93 -8.00
N ALA A 117 7.54 1.54 -7.35
CA ALA A 117 7.69 2.91 -6.87
C ALA A 117 8.71 2.98 -5.73
N PRO A 118 9.35 4.14 -5.52
CA PRO A 118 10.19 4.33 -4.34
C PRO A 118 9.39 4.11 -3.06
N GLY A 119 10.06 3.57 -2.03
CA GLY A 119 9.43 3.37 -0.73
C GLY A 119 9.29 4.66 0.06
N PRO A 120 8.56 4.62 1.18
CA PRO A 120 8.29 5.83 1.96
C PRO A 120 9.51 6.42 2.66
N SER A 121 10.58 5.63 2.83
CA SER A 121 11.84 6.13 3.39
C SER A 121 12.80 6.64 2.34
N ASP A 122 12.47 6.49 1.06
CA ASP A 122 13.29 6.98 -0.03
C ASP A 122 12.92 8.45 -0.31
N GLY A 123 13.91 9.33 -0.29
CA GLY A 123 13.68 10.76 -0.51
C GLY A 123 13.05 11.08 -1.86
N GLN A 124 13.14 10.18 -2.84
CA GLN A 124 12.57 10.40 -4.16
C GLN A 124 11.05 10.28 -4.21
N ILE A 125 10.44 9.67 -3.18
CA ILE A 125 8.98 9.45 -3.20
C ILE A 125 8.22 10.78 -3.20
N SER A 126 8.64 11.74 -2.39
CA SER A 126 7.95 13.03 -2.33
C SER A 126 7.98 13.75 -3.67
N SER A 127 9.12 13.76 -4.33
CA SER A 127 9.24 14.38 -5.66
C SER A 127 8.33 13.69 -6.67
N LEU A 128 8.24 12.37 -6.61
CA LEU A 128 7.39 11.61 -7.51
C LEU A 128 5.92 11.92 -7.28
N LEU A 129 5.49 11.92 -6.03
CA LEU A 129 4.09 12.22 -5.69
C LEU A 129 3.72 13.65 -6.08
N ASP A 130 4.60 14.60 -5.83
CA ASP A 130 4.37 16.01 -6.18
C ASP A 130 4.17 16.17 -7.68
N GLU A 131 4.92 15.40 -8.47
CA GLU A 131 4.82 15.42 -9.91
C GLU A 131 3.42 15.07 -10.41
N TYR A 132 2.79 14.10 -9.77
CA TYR A 132 1.43 13.65 -10.13
C TYR A 132 0.32 14.50 -9.50
N LEU A 133 0.62 15.23 -8.45
CA LEU A 133 -0.38 16.01 -7.70
C LEU A 133 -0.52 17.46 -8.15
N GLN A 134 0.21 17.85 -9.15
CA GLN A 134 0.14 19.22 -9.67
C GLN A 134 -1.20 19.54 -10.31
#